data_d6190a4a488c951d6239e5bd941d96b5
#
_entry.id   d6190a4a488c951d6239e5bd941d96b5
#
_cell.length_a   1.000
_cell.length_b   1.000
_cell.length_c   1.000
_cell.angle_alpha   90.00
_cell.angle_beta   90.00
_cell.angle_gamma   90.00
#
_symmetry.space_group_name_H-M   'P 1'
#
loop_
_entity.id
_entity.type
_entity.pdbx_description
1 polymer ?
#
loop_
_entity_poly.entity_id
_entity_poly.type
_entity_poly.pdbx_seq_one_letter_code
_entity_poly.pdbx_strand_id
1 'polypeptide(L)'
;MNALLHLRLRFLLAALWLGGLAAVGLIGAPTAFAIVPDKMVAAMVVSRMFYLMTLAALILGLALALLERRHAKPLSAASPFFLVLGGIFFAVLGEFGVVPNLIQAAVNHAANAGKWHAAASLVYVLQAVCVFAYAWTLPAATER
;
A
#
# COMPACT_ATOMS: atom_id res chain seq x y z
N MET A 1 -4.48 18.97 -20.55
CA MET A 1 -3.46 18.89 -19.45
C MET A 1 -2.12 18.63 -20.10
N ASN A 2 -1.11 19.45 -19.80
CA ASN A 2 0.21 19.29 -20.40
C ASN A 2 0.84 17.94 -20.01
N ALA A 3 1.54 17.28 -20.92
CA ALA A 3 2.18 15.96 -20.68
C ALA A 3 3.09 15.97 -19.43
N LEU A 4 3.84 17.07 -19.25
CA LEU A 4 4.72 17.26 -18.09
C LEU A 4 3.92 17.33 -16.77
N LEU A 5 2.79 18.05 -16.73
CA LEU A 5 1.95 18.12 -15.52
C LEU A 5 1.37 16.75 -15.17
N HIS A 6 0.92 16.00 -16.18
CA HIS A 6 0.41 14.65 -16.01
C HIS A 6 1.47 13.71 -15.40
N LEU A 7 2.70 13.74 -15.92
CA LEU A 7 3.80 12.95 -15.39
C LEU A 7 4.12 13.32 -13.94
N ARG A 8 4.20 14.64 -13.64
CA ARG A 8 4.47 15.13 -12.28
C ARG A 8 3.40 14.68 -11.28
N LEU A 9 2.13 14.75 -11.67
CA LEU A 9 1.02 14.28 -10.81
C LEU A 9 1.12 12.78 -10.52
N ARG A 10 1.38 11.95 -11.52
CA ARG A 10 1.55 10.51 -11.35
C ARG A 10 2.71 10.21 -10.40
N PHE A 11 3.83 10.88 -10.59
CA PHE A 11 5.01 10.70 -9.74
C PHE A 11 4.73 11.12 -8.29
N LEU A 12 4.11 12.28 -8.07
CA LEU A 12 3.76 12.78 -6.74
C LEU A 12 2.80 11.84 -6.01
N LEU A 13 1.74 11.35 -6.69
CA LEU A 13 0.79 10.43 -6.10
C LEU A 13 1.45 9.09 -5.73
N ALA A 14 2.30 8.56 -6.60
CA ALA A 14 3.06 7.34 -6.32
C ALA A 14 4.04 7.53 -5.15
N ALA A 15 4.75 8.66 -5.11
CA ALA A 15 5.68 9.00 -4.03
C ALA A 15 4.96 9.18 -2.68
N LEU A 16 3.80 9.83 -2.66
CA LEU A 16 2.97 9.96 -1.45
C LEU A 16 2.49 8.59 -0.97
N TRP A 17 2.05 7.73 -1.88
CA TRP A 17 1.61 6.37 -1.52
C TRP A 17 2.76 5.55 -0.95
N LEU A 18 3.88 5.47 -1.66
CA LEU A 18 5.05 4.70 -1.22
C LEU A 18 5.66 5.28 0.08
N GLY A 19 5.75 6.59 0.17
CA GLY A 19 6.24 7.29 1.36
C GLY A 19 5.35 7.05 2.58
N GLY A 20 4.02 7.06 2.40
CA GLY A 20 3.06 6.71 3.45
C GLY A 20 3.21 5.27 3.94
N LEU A 21 3.35 4.30 3.01
CA LEU A 21 3.65 2.91 3.37
C LEU A 21 4.96 2.82 4.16
N ALA A 22 6.03 3.43 3.67
CA ALA A 22 7.32 3.41 4.37
C ALA A 22 7.22 4.06 5.78
N ALA A 23 6.57 5.20 5.89
CA ALA A 23 6.40 5.90 7.16
C ALA A 23 5.63 5.06 8.19
N VAL A 24 4.52 4.43 7.79
CA VAL A 24 3.72 3.61 8.70
C VAL A 24 4.44 2.30 9.03
N GLY A 25 4.93 1.58 8.03
CA GLY A 25 5.49 0.24 8.21
C GLY A 25 6.89 0.23 8.84
N LEU A 26 7.77 1.17 8.45
CA LEU A 26 9.17 1.16 8.90
C LEU A 26 9.43 2.07 10.10
N ILE A 27 8.61 3.09 10.32
CA ILE A 27 8.80 4.05 11.41
C ILE A 27 7.67 3.95 12.42
N GLY A 28 6.43 4.14 11.98
CA GLY A 28 5.29 4.26 12.89
C GLY A 28 5.03 3.01 13.71
N ALA A 29 4.93 1.86 13.07
CA ALA A 29 4.66 0.60 13.75
C ALA A 29 5.77 0.19 14.73
N PRO A 30 7.07 0.15 14.35
CA PRO A 30 8.14 -0.15 15.29
C PRO A 30 8.22 0.84 16.45
N THR A 31 8.02 2.14 16.18
CA THR A 31 8.05 3.18 17.21
C THR A 31 6.92 3.01 18.22
N ALA A 32 5.69 2.72 17.75
CA ALA A 32 4.56 2.49 18.66
C ALA A 32 4.82 1.30 19.59
N PHE A 33 5.35 0.18 19.08
CA PHE A 33 5.71 -0.98 19.89
C PHE A 33 6.91 -0.74 20.84
N ALA A 34 7.80 0.20 20.50
CA ALA A 34 8.94 0.55 21.35
C ALA A 34 8.54 1.46 22.51
N ILE A 35 7.62 2.42 22.28
CA ILE A 35 7.29 3.49 23.24
C ILE A 35 6.10 3.13 24.12
N VAL A 36 5.07 2.46 23.56
CA VAL A 36 3.85 2.13 24.31
C VAL A 36 4.09 0.91 25.20
N PRO A 37 4.01 1.04 26.55
CA PRO A 37 4.29 -0.05 27.47
C PRO A 37 3.34 -1.25 27.30
N ASP A 38 2.04 -0.97 27.11
CA ASP A 38 1.03 -1.99 26.88
C ASP A 38 1.02 -2.40 25.39
N LYS A 39 1.40 -3.64 25.13
CA LYS A 39 1.49 -4.18 23.78
C LYS A 39 0.15 -4.30 23.08
N MET A 40 -0.95 -4.46 23.81
CA MET A 40 -2.29 -4.49 23.24
C MET A 40 -2.69 -3.09 22.76
N VAL A 41 -2.41 -2.06 23.56
CA VAL A 41 -2.64 -0.66 23.18
C VAL A 41 -1.77 -0.29 21.98
N ALA A 42 -0.48 -0.69 21.97
CA ALA A 42 0.40 -0.49 20.82
C ALA A 42 -0.18 -1.12 19.54
N ALA A 43 -0.65 -2.36 19.64
CA ALA A 43 -1.26 -3.07 18.50
C ALA A 43 -2.52 -2.36 17.97
N MET A 44 -3.37 -1.82 18.86
CA MET A 44 -4.56 -1.05 18.46
C MET A 44 -4.18 0.24 17.74
N VAL A 45 -3.18 0.98 18.22
CA VAL A 45 -2.67 2.19 17.56
C VAL A 45 -2.13 1.87 16.18
N VAL A 46 -1.29 0.84 16.09
CA VAL A 46 -0.68 0.40 14.83
C VAL A 46 -1.74 -0.07 13.84
N SER A 47 -2.72 -0.86 14.27
CA SER A 47 -3.84 -1.29 13.42
C SER A 47 -4.61 -0.08 12.86
N ARG A 48 -4.84 0.95 13.68
CA ARG A 48 -5.50 2.17 13.21
C ARG A 48 -4.66 2.94 12.19
N MET A 49 -3.34 2.98 12.35
CA MET A 49 -2.42 3.61 11.39
C MET A 49 -2.46 2.87 10.04
N PHE A 50 -2.42 1.54 10.03
CA PHE A 50 -2.54 0.75 8.81
C PHE A 50 -3.89 0.93 8.13
N TYR A 51 -4.98 0.95 8.89
CA TYR A 51 -6.32 1.23 8.35
C TYR A 51 -6.39 2.58 7.64
N LEU A 52 -5.91 3.65 8.28
CA LEU A 52 -5.88 4.99 7.68
C LEU A 52 -4.97 5.04 6.44
N MET A 53 -3.84 4.32 6.48
CA MET A 53 -2.96 4.18 5.32
C MET A 53 -3.64 3.44 4.17
N THR A 54 -4.44 2.42 4.46
CA THR A 54 -5.24 1.71 3.44
C THR A 54 -6.27 2.64 2.80
N LEU A 55 -6.98 3.47 3.57
CA LEU A 55 -7.90 4.46 3.00
C LEU A 55 -7.16 5.47 2.10
N ALA A 56 -6.00 5.97 2.56
CA ALA A 56 -5.17 6.84 1.74
C ALA A 56 -4.70 6.13 0.46
N ALA A 57 -4.27 4.87 0.55
CA ALA A 57 -3.86 4.05 -0.58
C ALA A 57 -4.98 3.87 -1.61
N LEU A 58 -6.23 3.67 -1.16
CA LEU A 58 -7.38 3.56 -2.06
C LEU A 58 -7.64 4.87 -2.82
N ILE A 59 -7.56 6.01 -2.13
CA ILE A 59 -7.74 7.33 -2.75
C ILE A 59 -6.63 7.60 -3.77
N LEU A 60 -5.36 7.42 -3.37
CA LEU A 60 -4.21 7.66 -4.23
C LEU A 60 -4.18 6.68 -5.41
N GLY A 61 -4.46 5.41 -5.15
CA GLY A 61 -4.50 4.36 -6.16
C GLY A 61 -5.62 4.59 -7.18
N LEU A 62 -6.82 4.97 -6.73
CA LEU A 62 -7.92 5.31 -7.64
C LEU A 62 -7.58 6.53 -8.50
N ALA A 63 -6.99 7.58 -7.91
CA ALA A 63 -6.54 8.75 -8.66
C ALA A 63 -5.51 8.37 -9.74
N LEU A 64 -4.52 7.53 -9.39
CA LEU A 64 -3.54 7.01 -10.35
C LEU A 64 -4.19 6.18 -11.43
N ALA A 65 -5.10 5.27 -11.08
CA ALA A 65 -5.80 4.42 -12.06
C ALA A 65 -6.60 5.26 -13.07
N LEU A 66 -7.27 6.31 -12.61
CA LEU A 66 -8.01 7.24 -13.48
C LEU A 66 -7.07 8.02 -14.40
N LEU A 67 -5.90 8.47 -13.90
CA LEU A 67 -4.89 9.14 -14.72
C LEU A 67 -4.32 8.20 -15.78
N GLU A 68 -4.05 6.94 -15.44
CA GLU A 68 -3.55 5.93 -16.38
C GLU A 68 -4.56 5.63 -17.49
N ARG A 69 -5.84 5.46 -17.14
CA ARG A 69 -6.89 5.15 -18.13
C ARG A 69 -7.10 6.24 -19.17
N ARG A 70 -6.88 7.51 -18.81
CA ARG A 70 -7.04 8.64 -19.75
C ARG A 70 -5.99 8.66 -20.85
N HIS A 71 -4.87 7.96 -20.68
CA HIS A 71 -3.77 7.92 -21.64
C HIS A 71 -3.46 6.50 -22.15
N ALA A 72 -4.33 5.53 -21.82
CA ALA A 72 -4.09 4.13 -22.15
C ALA A 72 -4.10 3.90 -23.68
N LYS A 73 -2.95 3.49 -24.19
CA LYS A 73 -2.84 2.61 -25.35
C LYS A 73 -3.56 1.29 -25.02
N PRO A 74 -3.94 0.44 -26.05
CA PRO A 74 -4.63 -0.80 -25.77
C PRO A 74 -3.98 -1.57 -24.62
N LEU A 75 -4.80 -2.03 -23.66
CA LEU A 75 -4.39 -2.72 -22.45
C LEU A 75 -3.55 -3.96 -22.81
N SER A 76 -2.24 -3.87 -22.65
CA SER A 76 -1.36 -5.03 -22.64
C SER A 76 -1.09 -5.44 -21.20
N ALA A 77 -0.78 -6.72 -20.96
CA ALA A 77 -0.42 -7.22 -19.63
C ALA A 77 0.80 -6.50 -19.00
N ALA A 78 1.62 -5.84 -19.81
CA ALA A 78 2.76 -5.03 -19.38
C ALA A 78 2.40 -3.56 -19.07
N SER A 79 1.11 -3.17 -19.05
CA SER A 79 0.70 -1.81 -18.76
C SER A 79 0.97 -1.44 -17.30
N PRO A 80 1.56 -0.27 -17.02
CA PRO A 80 1.73 0.25 -15.64
C PRO A 80 0.42 0.31 -14.84
N PHE A 81 -0.72 0.38 -15.52
CA PHE A 81 -2.04 0.34 -14.93
C PHE A 81 -2.26 -0.90 -14.03
N PHE A 82 -1.76 -2.08 -14.43
CA PHE A 82 -1.89 -3.30 -13.63
C PHE A 82 -1.07 -3.27 -12.35
N LEU A 83 0.04 -2.53 -12.31
CA LEU A 83 0.81 -2.30 -11.07
C LEU A 83 0.02 -1.46 -10.06
N VAL A 84 -0.69 -0.44 -10.55
CA VAL A 84 -1.59 0.37 -9.69
C VAL A 84 -2.74 -0.50 -9.16
N LEU A 85 -3.37 -1.30 -10.02
CA LEU A 85 -4.43 -2.23 -9.60
C LEU A 85 -3.93 -3.27 -8.61
N GLY A 86 -2.72 -3.81 -8.81
CA GLY A 86 -2.06 -4.71 -7.87
C GLY A 86 -1.87 -4.06 -6.50
N GLY A 87 -1.39 -2.81 -6.46
CA GLY A 87 -1.27 -2.04 -5.22
C GLY A 87 -2.62 -1.87 -4.50
N ILE A 88 -3.68 -1.51 -5.22
CA ILE A 88 -5.04 -1.39 -4.67
C ILE A 88 -5.53 -2.76 -4.16
N PHE A 89 -5.35 -3.81 -4.96
CA PHE A 89 -5.75 -5.18 -4.61
C PHE A 89 -5.10 -5.63 -3.30
N PHE A 90 -3.78 -5.45 -3.16
CA PHE A 90 -3.07 -5.84 -1.94
C PHE A 90 -3.46 -4.97 -0.73
N ALA A 91 -3.78 -3.68 -0.93
CA ALA A 91 -4.31 -2.83 0.13
C ALA A 91 -5.65 -3.38 0.68
N VAL A 92 -6.58 -3.71 -0.21
CA VAL A 92 -7.88 -4.27 0.15
C VAL A 92 -7.73 -5.67 0.76
N LEU A 93 -6.94 -6.54 0.13
CA LEU A 93 -6.70 -7.90 0.63
C LEU A 93 -6.08 -7.88 2.03
N GLY A 94 -5.10 -7.02 2.27
CA GLY A 94 -4.45 -6.88 3.57
C GLY A 94 -5.44 -6.47 4.65
N GLU A 95 -6.13 -5.35 4.47
CA GLU A 95 -6.99 -4.76 5.50
C GLU A 95 -8.28 -5.56 5.73
N PHE A 96 -8.93 -6.01 4.66
CA PHE A 96 -10.25 -6.66 4.76
C PHE A 96 -10.20 -8.19 4.69
N GLY A 97 -9.13 -8.76 4.16
CA GLY A 97 -8.96 -10.21 4.06
C GLY A 97 -8.06 -10.81 5.15
N VAL A 98 -6.93 -10.17 5.45
CA VAL A 98 -5.90 -10.74 6.34
C VAL A 98 -5.98 -10.18 7.75
N VAL A 99 -6.10 -8.87 7.93
CA VAL A 99 -6.08 -8.20 9.24
C VAL A 99 -7.18 -8.70 10.18
N PRO A 100 -8.44 -8.94 9.78
CA PRO A 100 -9.46 -9.48 10.67
C PRO A 100 -9.08 -10.83 11.27
N ASN A 101 -8.49 -11.73 10.47
CA ASN A 101 -8.02 -13.04 10.94
C ASN A 101 -6.81 -12.91 11.87
N LEU A 102 -5.92 -11.96 11.61
CA LEU A 102 -4.78 -11.65 12.49
C LEU A 102 -5.28 -11.16 13.85
N ILE A 103 -6.22 -10.22 13.90
CA ILE A 103 -6.79 -9.69 15.14
C ILE A 103 -7.48 -10.81 15.92
N GLN A 104 -8.32 -11.61 15.28
CA GLN A 104 -9.01 -12.72 15.91
C GLN A 104 -8.03 -13.74 16.49
N ALA A 105 -6.98 -14.11 15.74
CA ALA A 105 -5.96 -15.04 16.20
C ALA A 105 -5.15 -14.47 17.39
N ALA A 106 -4.85 -13.17 17.37
CA ALA A 106 -4.12 -12.51 18.45
C ALA A 106 -4.96 -12.42 19.74
N VAL A 107 -6.24 -12.03 19.65
CA VAL A 107 -7.16 -11.94 20.81
C VAL A 107 -7.39 -13.31 21.43
N ASN A 108 -7.51 -14.35 20.63
CA ASN A 108 -7.74 -15.72 21.10
C ASN A 108 -6.42 -16.45 21.51
N HIS A 109 -5.27 -15.77 21.51
CA HIS A 109 -3.95 -16.37 21.75
C HIS A 109 -3.70 -17.64 20.92
N ALA A 110 -4.21 -17.67 19.68
CA ALA A 110 -4.13 -18.82 18.82
C ALA A 110 -2.69 -19.10 18.34
N ALA A 111 -2.31 -20.37 18.28
CA ALA A 111 -0.96 -20.79 17.83
C ALA A 111 -0.61 -20.33 16.41
N ASN A 112 -1.61 -20.00 15.59
CA ASN A 112 -1.42 -19.53 14.21
C ASN A 112 -1.33 -17.99 14.06
N ALA A 113 -1.36 -17.21 15.15
CA ALA A 113 -1.26 -15.75 15.10
C ALA A 113 0.00 -15.27 14.37
N GLY A 114 1.14 -15.95 14.55
CA GLY A 114 2.38 -15.68 13.83
C GLY A 114 2.27 -15.86 12.31
N LYS A 115 1.49 -16.84 11.84
CA LYS A 115 1.24 -17.07 10.41
C LYS A 115 0.43 -15.94 9.80
N TRP A 116 -0.60 -15.46 10.51
CA TRP A 116 -1.40 -14.32 10.07
C TRP A 116 -0.60 -13.02 10.04
N HIS A 117 0.30 -12.84 11.01
CA HIS A 117 1.23 -11.70 11.02
C HIS A 117 2.18 -11.74 9.82
N ALA A 118 2.76 -12.91 9.52
CA ALA A 118 3.62 -13.08 8.34
C ALA A 118 2.84 -12.82 7.03
N ALA A 119 1.58 -13.31 6.94
CA ALA A 119 0.72 -13.06 5.78
C ALA A 119 0.42 -11.56 5.61
N ALA A 120 0.09 -10.86 6.69
CA ALA A 120 -0.15 -9.40 6.66
C ALA A 120 1.09 -8.64 6.20
N SER A 121 2.27 -9.00 6.73
CA SER A 121 3.54 -8.39 6.34
C SER A 121 3.86 -8.64 4.87
N LEU A 122 3.64 -9.88 4.38
CA LEU A 122 3.87 -10.23 2.98
C LEU A 122 2.98 -9.41 2.03
N VAL A 123 1.67 -9.33 2.33
CA VAL A 123 0.72 -8.56 1.53
C VAL A 123 1.09 -7.08 1.50
N TYR A 124 1.53 -6.54 2.63
CA TYR A 124 2.00 -5.16 2.74
C TYR A 124 3.25 -4.90 1.89
N VAL A 125 4.23 -5.80 1.92
CA VAL A 125 5.43 -5.72 1.08
C VAL A 125 5.06 -5.81 -0.40
N LEU A 126 4.17 -6.73 -0.79
CA LEU A 126 3.72 -6.86 -2.17
C LEU A 126 3.02 -5.58 -2.66
N GLN A 127 2.21 -4.94 -1.81
CA GLN A 127 1.64 -3.63 -2.11
C GLN A 127 2.75 -2.60 -2.39
N ALA A 128 3.74 -2.49 -1.50
CA ALA A 128 4.85 -1.55 -1.67
C ALA A 128 5.66 -1.83 -2.93
N VAL A 129 5.90 -3.10 -3.26
CA VAL A 129 6.60 -3.51 -4.50
C VAL A 129 5.82 -3.09 -5.73
N CYS A 130 4.49 -3.27 -5.76
CA CYS A 130 3.66 -2.83 -6.88
C CYS A 130 3.76 -1.32 -7.10
N VAL A 131 3.67 -0.52 -6.02
CA VAL A 131 3.73 0.95 -6.10
C VAL A 131 5.14 1.41 -6.49
N PHE A 132 6.18 0.78 -5.94
CA PHE A 132 7.57 1.07 -6.31
C PHE A 132 7.84 0.76 -7.78
N ALA A 133 7.45 -0.44 -8.24
CA ALA A 133 7.60 -0.85 -9.64
C ALA A 133 6.85 0.12 -10.58
N TYR A 134 5.64 0.55 -10.18
CA TYR A 134 4.91 1.58 -10.92
C TYR A 134 5.71 2.89 -11.02
N ALA A 135 6.19 3.41 -9.89
CA ALA A 135 6.99 4.65 -9.87
C ALA A 135 8.25 4.54 -10.72
N TRP A 136 8.88 3.37 -10.75
CA TRP A 136 10.07 3.09 -11.56
C TRP A 136 9.80 3.13 -13.07
N THR A 137 8.58 2.81 -13.50
CA THR A 137 8.22 2.85 -14.94
C THR A 137 7.97 4.27 -15.46
N LEU A 138 7.77 5.26 -14.60
CA LEU A 138 7.37 6.61 -15.00
C LEU A 138 8.43 7.38 -15.80
N PRO A 139 9.74 7.37 -15.43
CA PRO A 139 10.78 8.06 -16.21
C PRO A 139 10.95 7.51 -17.61
N ALA A 140 10.86 6.20 -17.79
CA ALA A 140 11.00 5.54 -19.10
C ALA A 140 9.89 5.90 -20.11
N ALA A 141 8.76 6.43 -19.63
CA ALA A 141 7.66 6.86 -20.49
C ALA A 141 7.90 8.23 -21.15
N THR A 142 8.91 8.99 -20.71
CA THR A 142 9.27 10.31 -21.24
C THR A 142 10.27 10.26 -22.39
N GLU A 143 10.95 9.12 -22.59
CA GLU A 143 11.99 8.95 -23.61
C GLU A 143 11.46 8.34 -24.92
N ARG A 144 10.17 8.10 -25.04
CA ARG A 144 9.47 7.56 -26.20
C ARG A 144 8.46 8.56 -26.76
#